data_e414818d5ecea5df4223f7763ade4e47
#
_entry.id   e414818d5ecea5df4223f7763ade4e47
#
_cell.length_a   1.000
_cell.length_b   1.000
_cell.length_c   1.000
_cell.angle_alpha   90.00
_cell.angle_beta   90.00
_cell.angle_gamma   90.00
#
_symmetry.space_group_name_H-M   'P 1'
#
loop_
_entity.id
_entity.type
_entity.pdbx_description
1 polymer ?
#
loop_
_entity_poly.entity_id
_entity_poly.type
_entity_poly.pdbx_seq_one_letter_code
_entity_poly.pdbx_strand_id
1 'polypeptide(L)'
;MAMNVDFKGVEAGGLLSVTSGVTFVAGRGVRMGTTGVTTPTAATRVLGLIKEHMISGVIDEINGQFGIYGAKKATVLINGVATVQQSVFNGTSYSAYNEALTYDEGDIIYAAVSTGILTNSDPTGAASGMAPSGLTSSRVGILLKAPTNPANGDPMQLTVSCGN
;
A
#
# COMPACT_ATOMS: atom_id res chain seq x y z
N MET A 1 -16.15 -2.48 8.86
CA MET A 1 -15.10 -3.01 9.71
C MET A 1 -13.80 -2.36 9.26
N ALA A 2 -13.20 -1.60 10.13
CA ALA A 2 -11.95 -0.92 9.80
C ALA A 2 -10.91 -1.96 9.42
N MET A 3 -10.09 -1.63 8.45
CA MET A 3 -8.96 -2.43 8.08
C MET A 3 -8.02 -2.55 9.29
N ASN A 4 -7.78 -3.76 9.73
CA ASN A 4 -6.76 -4.00 10.74
C ASN A 4 -5.39 -3.97 10.06
N VAL A 5 -4.91 -2.76 9.80
CA VAL A 5 -3.51 -2.56 9.46
C VAL A 5 -2.80 -2.23 10.76
N ASP A 6 -2.16 -3.21 11.34
CA ASP A 6 -1.32 -3.00 12.50
C ASP A 6 0.04 -2.49 12.00
N PHE A 7 0.25 -1.19 12.12
CA PHE A 7 1.51 -0.55 11.78
C PHE A 7 2.39 -0.40 13.02
N LYS A 8 3.49 -1.11 13.02
CA LYS A 8 4.57 -0.89 13.99
C LYS A 8 5.77 -0.31 13.26
N GLY A 9 5.99 0.99 13.40
CA GLY A 9 7.12 1.63 12.74
C GLY A 9 7.04 3.14 12.64
N VAL A 10 7.89 3.69 11.80
CA VAL A 10 7.92 5.12 11.54
C VAL A 10 6.87 5.46 10.49
N GLU A 11 5.84 6.16 10.92
CA GLU A 11 4.90 6.82 10.02
C GLU A 11 5.53 8.13 9.52
N ALA A 12 5.29 8.46 8.26
CA ALA A 12 5.59 9.82 7.80
C ALA A 12 4.77 10.77 8.64
N GLY A 13 5.47 11.47 9.50
CA GLY A 13 4.88 12.26 10.58
C GLY A 13 3.91 13.29 10.04
N GLY A 14 2.66 13.16 10.45
CA GLY A 14 1.64 14.10 10.08
C GLY A 14 0.92 13.75 8.79
N LEU A 15 -0.15 14.43 8.62
CA LEU A 15 -1.13 14.25 7.58
C LEU A 15 -0.58 14.77 6.24
N LEU A 16 -0.16 13.87 5.38
CA LEU A 16 0.28 14.22 4.03
C LEU A 16 -0.91 14.63 3.17
N SER A 17 -0.75 15.69 2.40
CA SER A 17 -1.76 16.07 1.41
C SER A 17 -1.94 14.97 0.38
N VAL A 18 -3.15 14.82 -0.13
CA VAL A 18 -3.54 13.80 -1.10
C VAL A 18 -3.88 14.46 -2.43
N THR A 19 -3.39 13.88 -3.52
CA THR A 19 -3.76 14.33 -4.87
C THR A 19 -5.26 14.15 -5.08
N SER A 20 -5.92 15.19 -5.56
CA SER A 20 -7.37 15.18 -5.82
C SER A 20 -7.76 14.13 -6.88
N GLY A 21 -8.89 13.47 -6.68
CA GLY A 21 -9.45 12.49 -7.62
C GLY A 21 -8.80 11.11 -7.59
N VAL A 22 -7.80 10.90 -6.74
CA VAL A 22 -7.17 9.57 -6.58
C VAL A 22 -7.94 8.75 -5.56
N THR A 23 -8.21 7.50 -5.90
CA THR A 23 -8.77 6.50 -4.99
C THR A 23 -7.65 5.73 -4.31
N PHE A 24 -7.69 5.63 -3.01
CA PHE A 24 -6.75 4.86 -2.21
C PHE A 24 -7.45 3.74 -1.46
N VAL A 25 -6.77 2.62 -1.40
CA VAL A 25 -7.15 1.49 -0.55
C VAL A 25 -6.04 1.31 0.48
N ALA A 26 -6.41 1.25 1.75
CA ALA A 26 -5.45 1.09 2.82
C ALA A 26 -4.62 -0.18 2.66
N GLY A 27 -3.34 -0.11 3.02
CA GLY A 27 -2.36 -1.19 2.81
C GLY A 27 -1.72 -1.20 1.43
N ARG A 28 -2.17 -0.37 0.48
CA ARG A 28 -1.53 -0.25 -0.83
C ARG A 28 -0.35 0.70 -0.83
N GLY A 29 0.57 0.47 -1.75
CA GLY A 29 1.72 1.34 -1.97
C GLY A 29 1.33 2.68 -2.58
N VAL A 30 1.98 3.75 -2.11
CA VAL A 30 1.79 5.11 -2.60
C VAL A 30 3.12 5.81 -2.84
N ARG A 31 3.13 6.89 -3.61
CA ARG A 31 4.28 7.77 -3.83
C ARG A 31 3.94 9.23 -3.55
N MET A 32 4.96 10.06 -3.43
CA MET A 32 4.77 11.51 -3.49
C MET A 32 4.63 11.97 -4.94
N GLY A 33 3.61 12.74 -5.20
CA GLY A 33 3.43 13.50 -6.43
C GLY A 33 3.64 15.00 -6.17
N THR A 34 3.42 15.81 -7.17
CA THR A 34 3.58 17.28 -7.09
C THR A 34 2.54 17.96 -6.19
N THR A 35 1.36 17.39 -6.09
CA THR A 35 0.23 17.93 -5.32
C THR A 35 -0.08 17.14 -4.04
N GLY A 36 0.66 16.08 -3.78
CA GLY A 36 0.47 15.23 -2.60
C GLY A 36 0.66 13.74 -2.91
N VAL A 37 0.25 12.91 -1.99
CA VAL A 37 0.30 11.46 -2.12
C VAL A 37 -0.57 11.00 -3.30
N THR A 38 -0.05 10.08 -4.10
CA THR A 38 -0.73 9.53 -5.28
C THR A 38 -0.34 8.07 -5.51
N THR A 39 -0.95 7.41 -6.48
CA THR A 39 -0.64 6.04 -6.85
C THR A 39 0.76 5.91 -7.47
N PRO A 40 1.41 4.73 -7.38
CA PRO A 40 2.73 4.51 -7.95
C PRO A 40 2.76 4.66 -9.48
N THR A 41 3.91 5.04 -10.00
CA THR A 41 4.25 4.98 -11.43
C THR A 41 5.53 4.19 -11.61
N ALA A 42 5.80 3.72 -12.83
CA ALA A 42 7.02 2.94 -13.13
C ALA A 42 8.33 3.70 -12.87
N ALA A 43 8.30 5.02 -12.90
CA ALA A 43 9.49 5.86 -12.79
C ALA A 43 9.74 6.45 -11.39
N THR A 44 8.86 6.19 -10.42
CA THR A 44 8.94 6.88 -9.13
C THR A 44 8.98 5.91 -7.96
N ARG A 45 9.80 6.24 -6.97
CA ARG A 45 9.88 5.50 -5.72
C ARG A 45 8.54 5.42 -5.01
N VAL A 46 8.24 4.26 -4.46
CA VAL A 46 7.19 4.11 -3.47
C VAL A 46 7.62 4.81 -2.18
N LEU A 47 6.74 5.64 -1.64
CA LEU A 47 6.95 6.32 -0.36
C LEU A 47 6.70 5.38 0.81
N GLY A 48 5.68 4.55 0.70
CA GLY A 48 5.25 3.64 1.75
C GLY A 48 3.86 3.09 1.49
N LEU A 49 3.23 2.57 2.55
CA LEU A 49 1.87 2.04 2.53
C LEU A 49 0.89 3.06 3.13
N ILE A 50 -0.19 3.32 2.42
CA ILE A 50 -1.25 4.20 2.94
C ILE A 50 -2.08 3.49 4.00
N LYS A 51 -2.45 4.19 5.06
CA LYS A 51 -3.17 3.63 6.19
C LYS A 51 -4.69 3.70 6.02
N GLU A 52 -5.18 4.70 5.29
CA GLU A 52 -6.60 4.99 5.17
C GLU A 52 -7.18 4.58 3.82
N HIS A 53 -8.48 4.24 3.83
CA HIS A 53 -9.28 4.19 2.61
C HIS A 53 -9.71 5.59 2.18
N MET A 54 -9.61 5.86 0.88
CA MET A 54 -10.16 7.06 0.25
C MET A 54 -10.79 6.66 -1.07
N ILE A 55 -12.07 6.32 -1.04
CA ILE A 55 -12.78 5.75 -2.18
C ILE A 55 -13.87 6.73 -2.59
N SER A 56 -13.86 7.15 -3.86
CA SER A 56 -14.86 8.05 -4.44
C SER A 56 -15.08 9.37 -3.69
N GLY A 57 -14.03 9.90 -3.06
CA GLY A 57 -14.13 11.14 -2.28
C GLY A 57 -14.82 10.98 -0.92
N VAL A 58 -15.30 9.80 -0.60
CA VAL A 58 -15.78 9.42 0.72
C VAL A 58 -14.60 8.91 1.52
N ILE A 59 -14.40 9.49 2.65
CA ILE A 59 -13.33 9.16 3.58
C ILE A 59 -13.90 8.16 4.56
N ASP A 60 -13.10 7.15 4.90
CA ASP A 60 -13.46 6.24 5.98
C ASP A 60 -13.51 7.03 7.30
N GLU A 61 -14.71 7.35 7.75
CA GLU A 61 -14.96 8.11 8.98
C GLU A 61 -14.42 7.40 10.23
N ILE A 62 -14.14 6.11 10.15
CA ILE A 62 -13.69 5.32 11.30
C ILE A 62 -12.31 5.78 11.79
N ASN A 63 -11.49 6.35 10.94
CA ASN A 63 -10.19 6.88 11.33
C ASN A 63 -10.23 8.36 11.79
N GLY A 64 -11.38 9.00 11.79
CA GLY A 64 -11.64 10.28 12.47
C GLY A 64 -10.78 11.48 12.06
N GLN A 65 -9.86 11.31 11.14
CA GLN A 65 -8.86 12.34 10.84
C GLN A 65 -9.34 13.40 9.86
N PHE A 66 -10.45 13.17 9.19
CA PHE A 66 -10.89 14.01 8.10
C PHE A 66 -11.95 15.02 8.47
N GLY A 67 -12.80 14.71 9.43
CA GLY A 67 -13.81 15.64 9.92
C GLY A 67 -13.25 16.91 10.54
N ILE A 68 -12.01 16.83 11.05
CA ILE A 68 -11.41 17.90 11.84
C ILE A 68 -10.71 18.96 10.99
N TYR A 69 -10.19 18.61 9.81
CA TYR A 69 -9.28 19.49 9.08
C TYR A 69 -9.72 19.90 7.67
N GLY A 70 -10.87 19.42 7.19
CA GLY A 70 -11.43 19.82 5.88
C GLY A 70 -10.57 19.54 4.65
N ALA A 71 -9.32 19.14 4.84
CA ALA A 71 -8.38 18.83 3.78
C ALA A 71 -8.13 17.32 3.71
N LYS A 72 -8.10 16.76 2.51
CA LYS A 72 -7.79 15.35 2.31
C LYS A 72 -6.34 15.08 2.70
N LYS A 73 -6.14 14.41 3.80
CA LYS A 73 -4.84 14.05 4.36
C LYS A 73 -4.76 12.55 4.55
N ALA A 74 -3.57 12.00 4.42
CA ALA A 74 -3.30 10.58 4.60
C ALA A 74 -2.07 10.34 5.47
N THR A 75 -2.08 9.22 6.19
CA THR A 75 -0.94 8.70 6.93
C THR A 75 -0.28 7.61 6.09
N VAL A 76 1.03 7.65 5.99
CA VAL A 76 1.82 6.68 5.22
C VAL A 76 2.87 6.03 6.12
N LEU A 77 2.86 4.71 6.18
CA LEU A 77 3.94 3.95 6.82
C LEU A 77 5.13 3.87 5.85
N ILE A 78 6.25 4.47 6.24
CA ILE A 78 7.46 4.51 5.41
C ILE A 78 8.52 3.48 5.82
N ASN A 79 8.51 3.05 7.08
CA ASN A 79 9.45 2.08 7.61
C ASN A 79 8.82 1.34 8.79
N GLY A 80 8.99 0.02 8.85
CA GLY A 80 8.49 -0.80 9.94
C GLY A 80 7.91 -2.13 9.49
N VAL A 81 6.90 -2.60 10.18
CA VAL A 81 6.17 -3.83 9.88
C VAL A 81 4.70 -3.51 9.67
N ALA A 82 4.11 -4.05 8.63
CA ALA A 82 2.69 -3.94 8.33
C ALA A 82 2.04 -5.31 8.25
N THR A 83 0.82 -5.41 8.76
CA THR A 83 -0.10 -6.50 8.44
C THR A 83 -1.19 -5.94 7.53
N VAL A 84 -1.35 -6.50 6.35
CA VAL A 84 -2.32 -6.07 5.35
C VAL A 84 -3.23 -7.24 4.96
N GLN A 85 -4.48 -6.93 4.66
CA GLN A 85 -5.50 -7.92 4.31
C GLN A 85 -6.56 -7.31 3.40
N GLN A 86 -7.48 -8.13 2.89
CA GLN A 86 -8.68 -7.62 2.28
C GLN A 86 -9.53 -6.86 3.31
N SER A 87 -10.17 -5.82 2.87
CA SER A 87 -11.10 -5.03 3.68
C SER A 87 -12.42 -4.85 2.97
N VAL A 88 -13.49 -4.68 3.73
CA VAL A 88 -14.82 -4.37 3.21
C VAL A 88 -15.19 -2.95 3.58
N PHE A 89 -15.50 -2.13 2.59
CA PHE A 89 -15.96 -0.76 2.76
C PHE A 89 -17.25 -0.54 1.95
N ASN A 90 -18.31 -0.08 2.59
CA ASN A 90 -19.64 0.09 1.98
C ASN A 90 -20.10 -1.13 1.18
N GLY A 91 -19.89 -2.34 1.72
CA GLY A 91 -20.30 -3.60 1.09
C GLY A 91 -19.42 -4.04 -0.09
N THR A 92 -18.38 -3.30 -0.43
CA THR A 92 -17.42 -3.67 -1.47
C THR A 92 -16.12 -4.16 -0.85
N SER A 93 -15.60 -5.27 -1.35
CA SER A 93 -14.31 -5.81 -0.94
C SER A 93 -13.18 -5.11 -1.69
N TYR A 94 -12.16 -4.73 -0.95
CA TYR A 94 -10.94 -4.10 -1.48
C TYR A 94 -9.72 -4.87 -1.01
N SER A 95 -8.90 -5.30 -1.95
CA SER A 95 -7.68 -6.00 -1.62
C SER A 95 -6.47 -5.04 -1.55
N ALA A 96 -5.62 -5.25 -0.54
CA ALA A 96 -4.35 -4.56 -0.44
C ALA A 96 -3.26 -5.22 -1.30
N TYR A 97 -3.40 -6.51 -1.58
CA TYR A 97 -2.43 -7.30 -2.35
C TYR A 97 -3.13 -8.10 -3.47
N ASN A 98 -2.37 -8.65 -4.40
CA ASN A 98 -2.91 -9.46 -5.50
C ASN A 98 -3.29 -10.87 -5.01
N GLU A 99 -4.56 -11.11 -4.81
CA GLU A 99 -5.14 -12.35 -4.28
C GLU A 99 -5.01 -13.56 -5.23
N ALA A 100 -4.66 -13.32 -6.51
CA ALA A 100 -4.48 -14.39 -7.49
C ALA A 100 -3.08 -15.02 -7.46
N LEU A 101 -2.17 -14.49 -6.65
CA LEU A 101 -0.80 -14.96 -6.56
C LEU A 101 -0.58 -15.85 -5.33
N THR A 102 0.41 -16.73 -5.44
CA THR A 102 0.96 -17.46 -4.30
C THR A 102 2.12 -16.67 -3.71
N TYR A 103 2.24 -16.66 -2.40
CA TYR A 103 3.24 -15.91 -1.66
C TYR A 103 4.03 -16.85 -0.76
N ASP A 104 5.35 -16.68 -0.73
CA ASP A 104 6.25 -17.39 0.16
C ASP A 104 6.95 -16.40 1.11
N GLU A 105 7.22 -16.84 2.34
CA GLU A 105 7.98 -16.05 3.30
C GLU A 105 9.39 -15.76 2.74
N GLY A 106 9.79 -14.51 2.79
CA GLY A 106 11.01 -14.01 2.17
C GLY A 106 10.84 -13.40 0.79
N ASP A 107 9.65 -13.50 0.18
CA ASP A 107 9.37 -12.83 -1.10
C ASP A 107 9.61 -11.33 -1.02
N ILE A 108 10.16 -10.77 -2.09
CA ILE A 108 10.24 -9.34 -2.26
C ILE A 108 8.86 -8.84 -2.69
N ILE A 109 8.35 -7.85 -1.95
CA ILE A 109 7.04 -7.26 -2.23
C ILE A 109 7.21 -5.91 -2.92
N TYR A 110 6.46 -5.75 -3.98
CA TYR A 110 6.39 -4.55 -4.81
C TYR A 110 5.00 -3.93 -4.77
N ALA A 111 4.88 -2.67 -5.14
CA ALA A 111 3.61 -2.00 -5.37
C ALA A 111 3.36 -1.88 -6.88
N ALA A 112 2.25 -2.41 -7.35
CA ALA A 112 1.87 -2.37 -8.75
C ALA A 112 1.63 -0.93 -9.23
N VAL A 113 2.06 -0.66 -10.46
CA VAL A 113 1.85 0.63 -11.11
C VAL A 113 0.36 0.95 -11.21
N SER A 114 0.00 2.20 -11.05
CA SER A 114 -1.34 2.77 -11.11
C SER A 114 -2.30 2.39 -9.98
N THR A 115 -2.17 1.22 -9.39
CA THR A 115 -3.09 0.74 -8.33
C THR A 115 -2.48 0.71 -6.95
N GLY A 116 -1.17 0.56 -6.84
CA GLY A 116 -0.46 0.36 -5.57
C GLY A 116 -0.71 -1.00 -4.93
N ILE A 117 -1.43 -1.93 -5.58
CA ILE A 117 -1.67 -3.29 -5.07
C ILE A 117 -0.33 -3.98 -4.83
N LEU A 118 -0.18 -4.61 -3.68
CA LEU A 118 1.04 -5.34 -3.35
C LEU A 118 1.12 -6.65 -4.15
N THR A 119 2.32 -6.98 -4.61
CA THR A 119 2.57 -8.15 -5.44
C THR A 119 4.00 -8.65 -5.22
N ASN A 120 4.24 -9.94 -5.32
CA ASN A 120 5.57 -10.53 -5.41
C ASN A 120 6.05 -10.68 -6.87
N SER A 121 5.21 -10.37 -7.84
CA SER A 121 5.62 -10.23 -9.24
C SER A 121 6.17 -8.84 -9.48
N ASP A 122 7.32 -8.76 -10.13
CA ASP A 122 7.89 -7.50 -10.55
C ASP A 122 6.94 -6.76 -11.50
N PRO A 123 6.42 -5.58 -11.11
CA PRO A 123 5.43 -4.86 -11.91
C PRO A 123 5.98 -4.28 -13.23
N THR A 124 7.29 -4.33 -13.43
CA THR A 124 7.92 -3.83 -14.66
C THR A 124 8.06 -4.88 -15.75
N GLY A 125 7.63 -6.13 -15.49
CA GLY A 125 7.57 -7.19 -16.47
C GLY A 125 8.94 -7.75 -16.87
N ALA A 126 9.98 -7.51 -16.09
CA ALA A 126 11.26 -8.18 -16.27
C ALA A 126 11.11 -9.67 -15.93
N ALA A 127 11.13 -10.50 -16.93
CA ALA A 127 11.16 -11.94 -16.77
C ALA A 127 12.30 -12.35 -15.83
N SER A 128 11.92 -13.11 -14.82
CA SER A 128 12.74 -13.93 -13.93
C SER A 128 14.25 -13.71 -13.99
N GLY A 129 14.85 -13.13 -12.98
CA GLY A 129 16.23 -13.36 -12.62
C GLY A 129 17.20 -12.20 -12.79
N MET A 130 16.84 -11.09 -13.35
CA MET A 130 17.67 -9.88 -13.37
C MET A 130 16.84 -8.69 -12.94
N ALA A 131 17.16 -8.13 -11.78
CA ALA A 131 16.64 -6.84 -11.40
C ALA A 131 17.16 -5.78 -12.41
N PRO A 132 16.31 -5.25 -13.29
CA PRO A 132 16.72 -4.14 -14.14
C PRO A 132 17.07 -2.94 -13.24
N SER A 133 18.02 -2.17 -13.64
CA SER A 133 18.60 -1.03 -12.91
C SER A 133 17.63 0.12 -12.57
N GLY A 134 16.34 -0.09 -12.62
CA GLY A 134 15.30 0.88 -12.25
C GLY A 134 14.26 0.35 -11.24
N LEU A 135 14.39 -0.88 -10.79
CA LEU A 135 13.35 -1.63 -10.04
C LEU A 135 13.30 -1.40 -8.54
N THR A 136 14.29 -0.77 -7.97
CA THR A 136 14.25 -0.39 -6.55
C THR A 136 13.13 0.61 -6.24
N SER A 137 12.55 1.22 -7.25
CA SER A 137 11.54 2.26 -7.07
C SER A 137 10.17 1.74 -6.64
N SER A 138 9.78 0.53 -7.05
CA SER A 138 8.49 -0.06 -6.70
C SER A 138 8.54 -1.04 -5.53
N ARG A 139 9.74 -1.38 -5.04
CA ARG A 139 9.93 -2.26 -3.90
C ARG A 139 9.36 -1.63 -2.64
N VAL A 140 8.59 -2.41 -1.90
CA VAL A 140 8.00 -2.04 -0.61
C VAL A 140 8.80 -2.65 0.54
N GLY A 141 9.09 -3.96 0.46
CA GLY A 141 9.77 -4.67 1.53
C GLY A 141 9.89 -6.17 1.27
N ILE A 142 9.94 -6.92 2.35
CA ILE A 142 10.06 -8.39 2.34
C ILE A 142 8.89 -8.99 3.11
N LEU A 143 8.31 -10.06 2.59
CA LEU A 143 7.25 -10.80 3.23
C LEU A 143 7.78 -11.57 4.44
N LEU A 144 7.19 -11.33 5.61
CA LEU A 144 7.53 -12.00 6.87
C LEU A 144 6.61 -13.19 7.13
N LYS A 145 5.34 -13.06 6.76
CA LYS A 145 4.34 -14.10 6.92
C LYS A 145 3.41 -14.09 5.73
N ALA A 146 3.37 -15.21 5.02
CA ALA A 146 2.48 -15.40 3.88
C ALA A 146 1.00 -15.52 4.33
N PRO A 147 0.04 -15.07 3.52
CA PRO A 147 -1.37 -15.29 3.77
C PRO A 147 -1.69 -16.78 3.66
N THR A 148 -2.52 -17.32 4.55
CA THR A 148 -2.89 -18.74 4.55
C THR A 148 -3.69 -19.10 3.29
N ASN A 149 -4.60 -18.21 2.90
CA ASN A 149 -5.35 -18.32 1.65
C ASN A 149 -5.47 -16.94 0.99
N PRO A 150 -4.58 -16.62 0.04
CA PRO A 150 -4.59 -15.32 -0.63
C PRO A 150 -5.93 -14.99 -1.28
N ALA A 151 -6.60 -15.98 -1.89
CA ALA A 151 -7.90 -15.79 -2.55
C ALA A 151 -9.03 -15.37 -1.62
N ASN A 152 -8.89 -15.60 -0.32
CA ASN A 152 -9.83 -15.13 0.71
C ASN A 152 -9.44 -13.76 1.29
N GLY A 153 -8.34 -13.17 0.84
CA GLY A 153 -7.84 -11.92 1.37
C GLY A 153 -7.29 -12.03 2.78
N ASP A 154 -6.80 -13.21 3.17
CA ASP A 154 -6.21 -13.47 4.49
C ASP A 154 -5.05 -12.51 4.79
N PRO A 155 -4.78 -12.22 6.07
CA PRO A 155 -3.72 -11.28 6.42
C PRO A 155 -2.33 -11.79 6.02
N MET A 156 -1.52 -10.91 5.45
CA MET A 156 -0.10 -11.11 5.25
C MET A 156 0.70 -10.06 6.02
N GLN A 157 1.89 -10.42 6.48
CA GLN A 157 2.77 -9.51 7.20
C GLN A 157 4.06 -9.29 6.43
N LEU A 158 4.48 -8.03 6.32
CA LEU A 158 5.69 -7.65 5.59
C LEU A 158 6.47 -6.55 6.30
N THR A 159 7.78 -6.50 6.03
CA THR A 159 8.56 -5.30 6.35
C THR A 159 8.19 -4.20 5.34
N VAL A 160 8.26 -2.96 5.79
CA VAL A 160 8.18 -1.78 4.92
C VAL A 160 9.50 -1.05 5.03
N SER A 161 10.17 -0.85 3.92
CA SER A 161 11.45 -0.12 3.86
C SER A 161 11.53 0.66 2.55
N CYS A 162 10.67 1.65 2.44
CA CYS A 162 10.50 2.47 1.24
C CYS A 162 11.34 3.74 1.31
N GLY A 163 12.59 3.69 1.36
CA GLY A 163 13.40 4.93 1.48
C GLY A 163 14.90 4.74 1.42
N ASN A 164 15.32 3.51 1.31
CA ASN A 164 16.73 3.15 1.20
C ASN A 164 17.09 2.77 -0.24
#